data_45bec65dcaa56249670034b0ae745d09
#
_entry.id   45bec65dcaa56249670034b0ae745d09
#
_cell.length_a   1.000
_cell.length_b   1.000
_cell.length_c   1.000
_cell.angle_alpha   90.00
_cell.angle_beta   90.00
_cell.angle_gamma   90.00
#
_symmetry.space_group_name_H-M   'P 1'
#
loop_
_entity.id
_entity.type
_entity.pdbx_description
1 polymer ?
#
loop_
_entity_poly.entity_id
_entity_poly.type
_entity_poly.pdbx_seq_one_letter_code
_entity_poly.pdbx_strand_id
1 'polypeptide(L)'
;SHVVDLGGACGADARACLDAGLEVTAVEVDPVTAELARHNLPEAHVMCADAMAVFADFRAHGDTVVMLDPARRTGRGRTWRLEDVQPPWPFVMTVLESVPAVVKLGPGVDRSQLPDLPVTYVGHRGDLVEATVWSGFEDQRAADRAVLVGPTGIEELPGRCPTPAPGELGPFVAEPHPAAIRAGSLSAIDGSLHAVSEGIAYLTAEEPVASPWLTWFAVKEVLPFDVRALRSWVHHHHVGTVEIKKRGVDVDPVTWRRKLKLSGPNRVTVICTPTTGRTKALVCDRVRLPCGLFGASSDVMS
;
A
#
# COMPACT_ATOMS: atom_id res chain seq x y z
N SER A 1 27.37 1.41 -11.23
CA SER A 1 26.19 0.73 -11.83
C SER A 1 25.43 1.72 -12.69
N HIS A 2 25.01 1.32 -13.84
CA HIS A 2 24.23 2.10 -14.79
C HIS A 2 22.74 1.75 -14.68
N VAL A 3 21.88 2.76 -14.55
CA VAL A 3 20.41 2.59 -14.51
C VAL A 3 19.82 3.09 -15.82
N VAL A 4 18.98 2.27 -16.43
CA VAL A 4 18.19 2.65 -17.61
C VAL A 4 16.72 2.76 -17.20
N ASP A 5 16.21 3.98 -17.19
CA ASP A 5 14.80 4.29 -16.86
C ASP A 5 13.96 4.27 -18.13
N LEU A 6 13.24 3.17 -18.36
CA LEU A 6 12.41 2.96 -19.55
C LEU A 6 10.99 3.52 -19.32
N GLY A 7 10.68 4.64 -19.95
CA GLY A 7 9.44 5.40 -19.71
C GLY A 7 9.61 6.38 -18.56
N GLY A 8 10.77 7.04 -18.49
CA GLY A 8 11.18 7.91 -17.39
C GLY A 8 10.35 9.19 -17.21
N ALA A 9 9.35 9.41 -18.05
CA ALA A 9 8.50 10.61 -18.05
C ALA A 9 9.33 11.90 -17.90
N CYS A 10 9.02 12.76 -16.92
CA CYS A 10 9.80 13.99 -16.68
C CYS A 10 11.02 13.78 -15.77
N GLY A 11 11.39 12.54 -15.42
CA GLY A 11 12.64 12.15 -14.78
C GLY A 11 12.67 12.13 -13.26
N ALA A 12 11.54 11.94 -12.59
CA ALA A 12 11.50 11.94 -11.11
C ALA A 12 12.28 10.78 -10.50
N ASP A 13 12.10 9.57 -11.01
CA ASP A 13 12.83 8.38 -10.54
C ASP A 13 14.31 8.42 -10.96
N ALA A 14 14.57 8.83 -12.21
CA ALA A 14 15.91 9.07 -12.71
C ALA A 14 16.70 10.09 -11.86
N ARG A 15 16.05 11.16 -11.38
CA ARG A 15 16.65 12.14 -10.46
C ARG A 15 17.09 11.49 -9.16
N ALA A 16 16.23 10.64 -8.55
CA ALA A 16 16.57 9.93 -7.33
C ALA A 16 17.77 8.99 -7.51
N CYS A 17 17.90 8.35 -8.67
CA CYS A 17 19.07 7.52 -9.00
C CYS A 17 20.36 8.37 -9.15
N LEU A 18 20.29 9.52 -9.82
CA LEU A 18 21.41 10.45 -9.93
C LEU A 18 21.83 10.98 -8.56
N ASP A 19 20.87 11.35 -7.70
CA ASP A 19 21.15 11.82 -6.33
C ASP A 19 21.81 10.73 -5.46
N ALA A 20 21.56 9.45 -5.79
CA ALA A 20 22.24 8.31 -5.18
C ALA A 20 23.64 8.03 -5.79
N GLY A 21 24.10 8.84 -6.74
CA GLY A 21 25.41 8.70 -7.39
C GLY A 21 25.46 7.63 -8.48
N LEU A 22 24.32 7.23 -9.03
CA LEU A 22 24.24 6.26 -10.13
C LEU A 22 24.33 6.99 -11.48
N GLU A 23 24.86 6.32 -12.50
CA GLU A 23 24.80 6.77 -13.87
C GLU A 23 23.43 6.43 -14.46
N VAL A 24 22.78 7.37 -15.17
CA VAL A 24 21.39 7.20 -15.62
C VAL A 24 21.24 7.50 -17.11
N THR A 25 20.57 6.60 -17.82
CA THR A 25 19.97 6.84 -19.12
C THR A 25 18.45 6.82 -18.99
N ALA A 26 17.77 7.92 -19.30
CA ALA A 26 16.30 8.00 -19.30
C ALA A 26 15.79 7.87 -20.75
N VAL A 27 14.81 7.01 -20.99
CA VAL A 27 14.17 6.78 -22.28
C VAL A 27 12.72 7.20 -22.19
N GLU A 28 12.28 8.12 -23.05
CA GLU A 28 10.91 8.63 -23.09
C GLU A 28 10.44 8.76 -24.56
N VAL A 29 9.27 8.24 -24.86
CA VAL A 29 8.73 8.18 -26.21
C VAL A 29 8.12 9.50 -26.67
N ASP A 30 7.51 10.25 -25.74
CA ASP A 30 6.92 11.55 -26.04
C ASP A 30 8.00 12.63 -26.14
N PRO A 31 8.15 13.31 -27.29
CA PRO A 31 9.24 14.26 -27.49
C PRO A 31 9.16 15.50 -26.60
N VAL A 32 7.97 15.93 -26.20
CA VAL A 32 7.80 17.07 -25.29
C VAL A 32 8.23 16.67 -23.88
N THR A 33 7.80 15.51 -23.43
CA THR A 33 8.17 14.95 -22.12
C THR A 33 9.66 14.65 -22.05
N ALA A 34 10.27 14.12 -23.13
CA ALA A 34 11.71 13.89 -23.21
C ALA A 34 12.51 15.21 -23.11
N GLU A 35 12.01 16.32 -23.69
CA GLU A 35 12.64 17.62 -23.55
C GLU A 35 12.57 18.16 -22.12
N LEU A 36 11.43 17.97 -21.46
CA LEU A 36 11.29 18.29 -20.02
C LEU A 36 12.26 17.46 -19.18
N ALA A 37 12.40 16.15 -19.48
CA ALA A 37 13.37 15.29 -18.81
C ALA A 37 14.82 15.80 -18.99
N ARG A 38 15.22 16.21 -20.19
CA ARG A 38 16.56 16.81 -20.43
C ARG A 38 16.80 18.06 -19.61
N HIS A 39 15.77 18.89 -19.45
CA HIS A 39 15.86 20.09 -18.61
C HIS A 39 16.01 19.72 -17.12
N ASN A 40 15.29 18.72 -16.65
CA ASN A 40 15.30 18.30 -15.25
C ASN A 40 16.53 17.47 -14.87
N LEU A 41 17.16 16.82 -15.85
CA LEU A 41 18.25 15.86 -15.66
C LEU A 41 19.45 16.20 -16.55
N PRO A 42 20.10 17.36 -16.34
CA PRO A 42 21.22 17.78 -17.20
C PRO A 42 22.43 16.84 -17.11
N GLU A 43 22.53 16.03 -16.06
CA GLU A 43 23.60 15.06 -15.86
C GLU A 43 23.30 13.67 -16.48
N ALA A 44 22.05 13.40 -16.86
CA ALA A 44 21.64 12.12 -17.44
C ALA A 44 21.72 12.12 -18.97
N HIS A 45 21.86 10.92 -19.55
CA HIS A 45 21.62 10.75 -20.98
C HIS A 45 20.12 10.55 -21.24
N VAL A 46 19.46 11.51 -21.89
CA VAL A 46 18.02 11.42 -22.18
C VAL A 46 17.78 11.13 -23.67
N MET A 47 17.18 9.97 -23.95
CA MET A 47 16.82 9.50 -25.28
C MET A 47 15.32 9.70 -25.55
N CYS A 48 14.97 10.32 -26.69
CA CYS A 48 13.60 10.32 -27.18
C CYS A 48 13.40 9.09 -28.07
N ALA A 49 12.91 7.99 -27.52
CA ALA A 49 12.78 6.71 -28.22
C ALA A 49 11.71 5.82 -27.61
N ASP A 50 11.25 4.82 -28.38
CA ASP A 50 10.39 3.74 -27.85
C ASP A 50 11.24 2.76 -27.03
N ALA A 51 10.86 2.56 -25.76
CA ALA A 51 11.51 1.64 -24.83
C ALA A 51 11.68 0.22 -25.41
N MET A 52 10.69 -0.29 -26.12
CA MET A 52 10.73 -1.62 -26.74
C MET A 52 11.76 -1.69 -27.88
N ALA A 53 11.93 -0.60 -28.63
CA ALA A 53 12.87 -0.57 -29.75
C ALA A 53 14.33 -0.54 -29.27
N VAL A 54 14.64 0.15 -28.15
CA VAL A 54 16.01 0.34 -27.67
C VAL A 54 16.44 -0.69 -26.60
N PHE A 55 15.52 -1.44 -26.03
CA PHE A 55 15.82 -2.38 -24.95
C PHE A 55 16.89 -3.42 -25.29
N ALA A 56 16.92 -3.90 -26.54
CA ALA A 56 17.90 -4.89 -26.98
C ALA A 56 19.35 -4.41 -26.84
N ASP A 57 19.58 -3.10 -27.04
CA ASP A 57 20.91 -2.50 -26.93
C ASP A 57 21.37 -2.48 -25.46
N PHE A 58 20.46 -2.13 -24.53
CA PHE A 58 20.77 -2.11 -23.09
C PHE A 58 20.94 -3.51 -22.50
N ARG A 59 20.15 -4.47 -22.97
CA ARG A 59 20.25 -5.87 -22.53
C ARG A 59 21.61 -6.50 -22.78
N ALA A 60 22.34 -6.03 -23.79
CA ALA A 60 23.66 -6.50 -24.13
C ALA A 60 24.77 -6.04 -23.16
N HIS A 61 24.49 -5.05 -22.30
CA HIS A 61 25.45 -4.49 -21.36
C HIS A 61 25.24 -5.07 -19.98
N GLY A 62 26.11 -5.97 -19.53
CA GLY A 62 25.95 -6.79 -18.33
C GLY A 62 25.95 -6.06 -16.97
N ASP A 63 26.17 -4.73 -16.93
CA ASP A 63 26.20 -3.92 -15.69
C ASP A 63 25.02 -2.94 -15.60
N THR A 64 23.95 -3.23 -16.31
CA THR A 64 22.77 -2.38 -16.40
C THR A 64 21.63 -2.89 -15.54
N VAL A 65 21.04 -2.01 -14.76
CA VAL A 65 19.76 -2.22 -14.07
C VAL A 65 18.66 -1.44 -14.81
N VAL A 66 17.58 -2.11 -15.15
CA VAL A 66 16.45 -1.46 -15.81
C VAL A 66 15.40 -1.05 -14.79
N MET A 67 15.02 0.23 -14.80
CA MET A 67 13.83 0.73 -14.14
C MET A 67 12.69 0.88 -15.13
N LEU A 68 11.47 0.61 -14.68
CA LEU A 68 10.28 0.70 -15.52
C LEU A 68 9.05 1.03 -14.68
N ASP A 69 8.38 2.16 -15.00
CA ASP A 69 7.06 2.53 -14.45
C ASP A 69 6.03 2.53 -15.58
N PRO A 70 5.43 1.36 -15.90
CA PRO A 70 4.50 1.27 -17.01
C PRO A 70 3.29 2.17 -16.80
N ALA A 71 2.99 3.01 -17.79
CA ALA A 71 1.85 3.92 -17.74
C ALA A 71 0.53 3.14 -17.62
N ARG A 72 -0.34 3.58 -16.71
CA ARG A 72 -1.62 2.94 -16.33
C ARG A 72 -2.82 3.76 -16.77
N ARG A 73 -2.76 4.36 -17.95
CA ARG A 73 -3.83 5.21 -18.47
C ARG A 73 -4.46 4.59 -19.69
N THR A 74 -5.77 4.33 -19.60
CA THR A 74 -6.62 4.06 -20.75
C THR A 74 -7.37 5.34 -21.13
N GLY A 75 -7.98 5.36 -22.31
CA GLY A 75 -8.88 6.47 -22.70
C GLY A 75 -10.07 6.70 -21.75
N ARG A 76 -10.27 5.82 -20.75
CA ARG A 76 -11.32 5.87 -19.73
C ARG A 76 -10.79 6.21 -18.32
N GLY A 77 -9.48 6.49 -18.17
CA GLY A 77 -8.84 6.82 -16.90
C GLY A 77 -7.77 5.82 -16.45
N ARG A 78 -7.46 5.83 -15.14
CA ARG A 78 -6.43 4.96 -14.53
C ARG A 78 -6.92 3.51 -14.43
N THR A 79 -6.11 2.55 -14.86
CA THR A 79 -6.40 1.12 -14.76
C THR A 79 -5.50 0.42 -13.73
N TRP A 80 -5.97 -0.71 -13.19
CA TRP A 80 -5.19 -1.62 -12.33
C TRP A 80 -4.87 -2.95 -13.01
N ARG A 81 -5.34 -3.13 -14.24
CA ARG A 81 -5.15 -4.35 -15.01
C ARG A 81 -3.79 -4.34 -15.69
N LEU A 82 -3.04 -5.42 -15.56
CA LEU A 82 -1.73 -5.57 -16.20
C LEU A 82 -1.81 -5.59 -17.74
N GLU A 83 -2.94 -6.05 -18.27
CA GLU A 83 -3.21 -6.05 -19.72
C GLU A 83 -3.31 -4.66 -20.36
N ASP A 84 -3.56 -3.62 -19.54
CA ASP A 84 -3.77 -2.24 -20.00
C ASP A 84 -2.53 -1.34 -19.77
N VAL A 85 -1.39 -1.90 -19.31
CA VAL A 85 -0.18 -1.10 -19.07
C VAL A 85 0.60 -0.82 -20.37
N GLN A 86 1.36 0.26 -20.38
CA GLN A 86 2.26 0.64 -21.49
C GLN A 86 3.65 0.98 -20.94
N PRO A 87 4.70 0.31 -21.41
CA PRO A 87 4.74 -0.77 -22.43
C PRO A 87 3.91 -2.00 -22.03
N PRO A 88 3.48 -2.85 -23.01
CA PRO A 88 2.62 -4.01 -22.77
C PRO A 88 3.23 -5.02 -21.78
N TRP A 89 2.39 -5.65 -20.96
CA TRP A 89 2.82 -6.61 -19.94
C TRP A 89 3.77 -7.73 -20.43
N PRO A 90 3.60 -8.32 -21.64
CA PRO A 90 4.59 -9.26 -22.17
C PRO A 90 6.00 -8.68 -22.34
N PHE A 91 6.11 -7.41 -22.68
CA PHE A 91 7.41 -6.74 -22.73
C PHE A 91 8.00 -6.55 -21.32
N VAL A 92 7.18 -6.14 -20.35
CA VAL A 92 7.59 -6.05 -18.94
C VAL A 92 8.13 -7.38 -18.44
N MET A 93 7.46 -8.48 -18.76
CA MET A 93 7.94 -9.84 -18.44
C MET A 93 9.27 -10.16 -19.10
N THR A 94 9.46 -9.78 -20.38
CA THR A 94 10.75 -9.94 -21.06
C THR A 94 11.87 -9.19 -20.35
N VAL A 95 11.61 -7.97 -19.86
CA VAL A 95 12.60 -7.20 -19.09
C VAL A 95 12.94 -7.92 -17.77
N LEU A 96 11.93 -8.32 -16.99
CA LEU A 96 12.12 -9.02 -15.71
C LEU A 96 12.88 -10.35 -15.84
N GLU A 97 12.76 -11.04 -16.97
CA GLU A 97 13.42 -12.32 -17.23
C GLU A 97 14.83 -12.17 -17.82
N SER A 98 15.17 -10.99 -18.34
CA SER A 98 16.40 -10.80 -19.14
C SER A 98 17.52 -10.07 -18.41
N VAL A 99 17.19 -9.16 -17.49
CA VAL A 99 18.15 -8.27 -16.84
C VAL A 99 17.74 -7.99 -15.40
N PRO A 100 18.65 -7.55 -14.52
CA PRO A 100 18.27 -6.96 -13.25
C PRO A 100 17.30 -5.80 -13.47
N ALA A 101 16.11 -5.87 -12.87
CA ALA A 101 15.09 -4.86 -13.13
C ALA A 101 14.26 -4.52 -11.88
N VAL A 102 13.76 -3.27 -11.87
CA VAL A 102 12.85 -2.69 -10.89
C VAL A 102 11.60 -2.20 -11.62
N VAL A 103 10.49 -2.89 -11.44
CA VAL A 103 9.23 -2.55 -12.11
C VAL A 103 8.21 -2.01 -11.12
N LYS A 104 7.85 -0.76 -11.27
CA LYS A 104 6.85 -0.07 -10.43
C LYS A 104 5.44 -0.34 -10.97
N LEU A 105 4.55 -0.77 -10.09
CA LEU A 105 3.18 -1.09 -10.42
C LEU A 105 2.21 -0.36 -9.50
N GLY A 106 0.95 -0.29 -9.92
CA GLY A 106 -0.09 0.27 -9.09
C GLY A 106 -0.33 -0.52 -7.81
N PRO A 107 -0.71 0.17 -6.70
CA PRO A 107 -0.93 -0.49 -5.42
C PRO A 107 -2.08 -1.52 -5.45
N GLY A 108 -2.97 -1.43 -6.41
CA GLY A 108 -4.10 -2.35 -6.59
C GLY A 108 -3.79 -3.64 -7.36
N VAL A 109 -2.55 -3.84 -7.83
CA VAL A 109 -2.19 -5.06 -8.59
C VAL A 109 -2.41 -6.31 -7.75
N ASP A 110 -3.01 -7.34 -8.34
CA ASP A 110 -3.20 -8.63 -7.66
C ASP A 110 -1.89 -9.41 -7.65
N ARG A 111 -1.42 -9.82 -6.43
CA ARG A 111 -0.19 -10.60 -6.27
C ARG A 111 -0.20 -11.91 -7.05
N SER A 112 -1.37 -12.52 -7.23
CA SER A 112 -1.53 -13.76 -7.97
C SER A 112 -1.27 -13.62 -9.48
N GLN A 113 -1.32 -12.40 -10.01
CA GLN A 113 -1.04 -12.09 -11.42
C GLN A 113 0.43 -11.74 -11.66
N LEU A 114 1.22 -11.56 -10.61
CA LEU A 114 2.65 -11.26 -10.70
C LEU A 114 3.48 -12.55 -10.76
N PRO A 115 4.67 -12.51 -11.40
CA PRO A 115 5.61 -13.61 -11.33
C PRO A 115 6.03 -13.87 -9.88
N ASP A 116 6.59 -15.05 -9.62
CA ASP A 116 7.12 -15.39 -8.28
C ASP A 116 8.49 -14.73 -8.07
N LEU A 117 8.48 -13.41 -8.11
CA LEU A 117 9.59 -12.51 -7.81
C LEU A 117 9.28 -11.71 -6.55
N PRO A 118 10.29 -11.18 -5.87
CA PRO A 118 10.13 -10.30 -4.72
C PRO A 118 9.29 -9.07 -5.05
N VAL A 119 8.39 -8.69 -4.13
CA VAL A 119 7.56 -7.49 -4.25
C VAL A 119 7.70 -6.62 -3.02
N THR A 120 8.03 -5.35 -3.22
CA THR A 120 7.98 -4.33 -2.17
C THR A 120 6.66 -3.58 -2.26
N TYR A 121 5.91 -3.53 -1.16
CA TYR A 121 4.69 -2.73 -1.03
C TYR A 121 5.01 -1.46 -0.25
N VAL A 122 4.93 -0.31 -0.93
CA VAL A 122 5.30 0.98 -0.35
C VAL A 122 4.07 1.70 0.16
N GLY A 123 4.11 2.08 1.43
CA GLY A 123 3.10 2.87 2.12
C GLY A 123 3.59 4.27 2.45
N HIS A 124 2.67 5.22 2.45
CA HIS A 124 2.91 6.56 2.96
C HIS A 124 1.68 7.03 3.74
N ARG A 125 1.89 7.48 4.98
CA ARG A 125 0.80 7.81 5.92
C ARG A 125 -0.16 6.62 6.08
N GLY A 126 -1.42 6.71 5.63
CA GLY A 126 -2.43 5.66 5.71
C GLY A 126 -2.67 4.89 4.40
N ASP A 127 -1.95 5.23 3.34
CA ASP A 127 -2.21 4.73 1.99
C ASP A 127 -1.10 3.80 1.50
N LEU A 128 -1.50 2.77 0.75
CA LEU A 128 -0.60 2.00 -0.10
C LEU A 128 -0.43 2.76 -1.42
N VAL A 129 0.81 3.15 -1.74
CA VAL A 129 1.07 4.03 -2.89
C VAL A 129 1.62 3.27 -4.10
N GLU A 130 2.35 2.17 -3.87
CA GLU A 130 3.05 1.46 -4.93
C GLU A 130 3.28 -0.02 -4.57
N ALA A 131 3.40 -0.86 -5.61
CA ALA A 131 3.95 -2.21 -5.54
C ALA A 131 5.12 -2.30 -6.53
N THR A 132 6.31 -2.67 -6.07
CA THR A 132 7.52 -2.74 -6.90
C THR A 132 8.01 -4.16 -7.01
N VAL A 133 8.12 -4.69 -8.23
CA VAL A 133 8.67 -6.03 -8.52
C VAL A 133 10.16 -5.92 -8.78
N TRP A 134 10.94 -6.83 -8.23
CA TRP A 134 12.40 -6.88 -8.33
C TRP A 134 12.86 -8.16 -9.02
N SER A 135 13.78 -8.07 -9.99
CA SER A 135 14.43 -9.23 -10.60
C SER A 135 15.95 -9.05 -10.66
N GLY A 136 16.70 -10.14 -10.58
CA GLY A 136 18.17 -10.14 -10.71
C GLY A 136 18.93 -9.57 -9.51
N PHE A 137 18.30 -9.46 -8.33
CA PHE A 137 18.97 -9.05 -7.08
C PHE A 137 19.10 -10.23 -6.13
N GLU A 138 20.32 -10.59 -5.76
CA GLU A 138 20.64 -11.75 -4.89
C GLU A 138 20.67 -11.41 -3.39
N ASP A 139 20.53 -10.14 -3.04
CA ASP A 139 20.66 -9.63 -1.68
C ASP A 139 19.32 -9.65 -0.88
N GLN A 140 19.25 -8.85 0.18
CA GLN A 140 18.07 -8.68 1.04
C GLN A 140 16.77 -8.29 0.29
N ARG A 141 16.85 -7.91 -0.99
CA ARG A 141 15.69 -7.63 -1.85
C ARG A 141 15.11 -8.89 -2.48
N ALA A 142 15.69 -10.04 -2.20
CA ALA A 142 15.20 -11.34 -2.69
C ALA A 142 13.90 -11.83 -2.04
N ALA A 143 13.27 -11.05 -1.14
CA ALA A 143 12.03 -11.41 -0.46
C ALA A 143 10.99 -10.29 -0.51
N ASP A 144 9.71 -10.66 -0.46
CA ASP A 144 8.63 -9.67 -0.32
C ASP A 144 8.82 -8.86 0.96
N ARG A 145 8.41 -7.58 0.93
CA ARG A 145 8.47 -6.67 2.08
C ARG A 145 7.41 -5.59 2.05
N ALA A 146 7.10 -5.04 3.22
CA ALA A 146 6.40 -3.78 3.35
C ALA A 146 7.40 -2.67 3.70
N VAL A 147 7.26 -1.51 3.07
CA VAL A 147 8.05 -0.32 3.34
C VAL A 147 7.11 0.82 3.65
N LEU A 148 7.32 1.49 4.76
CA LEU A 148 6.54 2.67 5.18
C LEU A 148 7.44 3.89 5.19
N VAL A 149 7.14 4.85 4.32
CA VAL A 149 7.91 6.10 4.20
C VAL A 149 7.22 7.18 5.02
N GLY A 150 7.95 7.75 5.96
CA GLY A 150 7.52 8.87 6.79
C GLY A 150 8.46 10.06 6.69
N PRO A 151 8.10 11.19 7.28
CA PRO A 151 8.92 12.42 7.24
C PRO A 151 10.26 12.30 8.00
N THR A 152 10.37 11.37 8.93
CA THR A 152 11.56 11.17 9.77
C THR A 152 12.40 9.96 9.35
N GLY A 153 11.97 9.20 8.32
CA GLY A 153 12.70 8.05 7.85
C GLY A 153 11.82 6.98 7.20
N ILE A 154 12.34 5.77 7.15
CA ILE A 154 11.71 4.61 6.53
C ILE A 154 11.68 3.49 7.56
N GLU A 155 10.56 2.77 7.62
CA GLU A 155 10.46 1.48 8.34
C GLU A 155 10.13 0.37 7.37
N GLU A 156 10.69 -0.83 7.63
CA GLU A 156 10.51 -2.01 6.80
C GLU A 156 10.04 -3.21 7.63
N LEU A 157 9.19 -4.03 7.03
CA LEU A 157 8.80 -5.33 7.58
C LEU A 157 9.04 -6.42 6.51
N PRO A 158 9.51 -7.62 6.92
CA PRO A 158 9.60 -8.76 6.02
C PRO A 158 8.20 -9.18 5.59
N GLY A 159 8.07 -9.62 4.34
CA GLY A 159 6.83 -10.15 3.80
C GLY A 159 6.72 -11.67 3.89
N ARG A 160 5.59 -12.21 3.40
CA ARG A 160 5.29 -13.66 3.39
C ARG A 160 5.45 -14.32 4.78
N CYS A 161 5.18 -13.55 5.84
CA CYS A 161 5.20 -14.06 7.21
C CYS A 161 3.97 -14.95 7.49
N PRO A 162 4.03 -15.86 8.47
CA PRO A 162 2.86 -16.59 8.93
C PRO A 162 1.72 -15.62 9.30
N THR A 163 0.48 -15.98 9.01
CA THR A 163 -0.67 -15.19 9.44
C THR A 163 -0.82 -15.31 10.96
N PRO A 164 -1.06 -14.20 11.70
CA PRO A 164 -1.34 -14.26 13.12
C PRO A 164 -2.53 -15.18 13.40
N ALA A 165 -2.40 -16.05 14.40
CA ALA A 165 -3.48 -16.94 14.78
C ALA A 165 -4.69 -16.14 15.27
N PRO A 166 -5.94 -16.58 14.99
CA PRO A 166 -7.11 -15.98 15.58
C PRO A 166 -7.11 -16.11 17.11
N GLY A 167 -7.50 -15.04 17.80
CA GLY A 167 -7.64 -14.99 19.26
C GLY A 167 -9.01 -14.48 19.68
N GLU A 168 -9.26 -14.49 20.98
CA GLU A 168 -10.42 -13.80 21.53
C GLU A 168 -10.32 -12.29 21.30
N LEU A 169 -11.47 -11.65 21.13
CA LEU A 169 -11.52 -10.22 20.95
C LEU A 169 -11.16 -9.51 22.26
N GLY A 170 -10.00 -8.88 22.28
CA GLY A 170 -9.55 -8.05 23.40
C GLY A 170 -10.20 -6.65 23.40
N PRO A 171 -9.86 -5.82 24.40
CA PRO A 171 -10.38 -4.46 24.51
C PRO A 171 -9.89 -3.50 23.43
N PHE A 172 -8.86 -3.88 22.66
CA PHE A 172 -8.32 -3.07 21.58
C PHE A 172 -8.30 -3.84 20.26
N VAL A 173 -8.66 -3.12 19.19
CA VAL A 173 -8.57 -3.61 17.80
C VAL A 173 -7.66 -2.69 17.00
N ALA A 174 -6.77 -3.28 16.21
CA ALA A 174 -5.90 -2.55 15.31
C ALA A 174 -6.28 -2.77 13.85
N GLU A 175 -6.24 -1.71 13.07
CA GLU A 175 -6.23 -1.75 11.61
C GLU A 175 -4.77 -1.65 11.13
N PRO A 176 -4.21 -2.73 10.56
CA PRO A 176 -2.87 -2.70 10.00
C PRO A 176 -2.81 -1.84 8.74
N HIS A 177 -1.65 -1.24 8.51
CA HIS A 177 -1.38 -0.49 7.29
C HIS A 177 -1.54 -1.37 6.04
N PRO A 178 -2.14 -0.87 4.95
CA PRO A 178 -2.37 -1.67 3.73
C PRO A 178 -1.09 -2.30 3.15
N ALA A 179 0.07 -1.65 3.26
CA ALA A 179 1.35 -2.21 2.81
C ALA A 179 1.73 -3.48 3.59
N ALA A 180 1.58 -3.48 4.92
CA ALA A 180 1.85 -4.65 5.75
C ALA A 180 0.88 -5.82 5.44
N ILE A 181 -0.39 -5.49 5.17
CA ILE A 181 -1.39 -6.50 4.77
C ILE A 181 -1.00 -7.14 3.43
N ARG A 182 -0.65 -6.32 2.44
CA ARG A 182 -0.31 -6.77 1.08
C ARG A 182 0.97 -7.59 1.04
N ALA A 183 1.97 -7.23 1.83
CA ALA A 183 3.22 -7.98 1.94
C ALA A 183 3.07 -9.28 2.75
N GLY A 184 1.96 -9.47 3.49
CA GLY A 184 1.81 -10.58 4.42
C GLY A 184 2.71 -10.44 5.64
N SER A 185 2.84 -9.22 6.18
CA SER A 185 3.78 -8.86 7.26
C SER A 185 3.13 -8.77 8.65
N LEU A 186 1.88 -9.22 8.81
CA LEU A 186 1.12 -8.92 10.02
C LEU A 186 1.76 -9.45 11.31
N SER A 187 2.31 -10.66 11.30
CA SER A 187 2.99 -11.23 12.48
C SER A 187 4.36 -10.61 12.76
N ALA A 188 4.93 -9.92 11.75
CA ALA A 188 6.21 -9.21 11.91
C ALA A 188 6.04 -7.84 12.59
N ILE A 189 4.81 -7.33 12.72
CA ILE A 189 4.56 -6.06 13.39
C ILE A 189 4.81 -6.21 14.90
N ASP A 190 4.21 -7.23 15.51
CA ASP A 190 4.40 -7.60 16.90
C ASP A 190 3.85 -9.02 17.13
N GLY A 191 4.65 -9.88 17.77
CA GLY A 191 4.31 -11.29 17.99
C GLY A 191 3.23 -11.55 19.05
N SER A 192 2.82 -10.53 19.81
CA SER A 192 1.75 -10.63 20.81
C SER A 192 0.36 -10.42 20.22
N LEU A 193 0.26 -9.98 18.96
CA LEU A 193 -1.01 -9.64 18.33
C LEU A 193 -1.70 -10.87 17.75
N HIS A 194 -3.02 -10.94 17.91
CA HIS A 194 -3.87 -11.98 17.35
C HIS A 194 -4.78 -11.42 16.26
N ALA A 195 -5.13 -12.24 15.27
CA ALA A 195 -6.17 -11.87 14.32
C ALA A 195 -7.55 -11.93 15.00
N VAL A 196 -8.44 -10.99 14.68
CA VAL A 196 -9.83 -11.02 15.22
C VAL A 196 -10.65 -12.21 14.68
N SER A 197 -10.25 -12.74 13.51
CA SER A 197 -10.81 -13.93 12.89
C SER A 197 -9.86 -14.43 11.80
N GLU A 198 -10.01 -15.68 11.41
CA GLU A 198 -9.25 -16.26 10.30
C GLU A 198 -9.47 -15.48 9.00
N GLY A 199 -8.38 -15.19 8.28
CA GLY A 199 -8.41 -14.47 7.00
C GLY A 199 -8.81 -12.99 7.10
N ILE A 200 -8.97 -12.44 8.31
CA ILE A 200 -9.34 -11.05 8.55
C ILE A 200 -8.13 -10.26 9.03
N ALA A 201 -7.74 -9.24 8.28
CA ALA A 201 -6.60 -8.38 8.61
C ALA A 201 -6.97 -7.23 9.57
N TYR A 202 -7.73 -7.53 10.63
CA TYR A 202 -7.78 -6.78 11.88
C TYR A 202 -7.07 -7.57 12.95
N LEU A 203 -6.32 -6.89 13.79
CA LEU A 203 -5.61 -7.48 14.91
C LEU A 203 -6.26 -7.05 16.22
N THR A 204 -6.05 -7.82 17.29
CA THR A 204 -6.56 -7.52 18.62
C THR A 204 -5.50 -7.77 19.68
N ALA A 205 -5.57 -7.04 20.79
CA ALA A 205 -4.66 -7.16 21.94
C ALA A 205 -5.34 -6.67 23.23
N GLU A 206 -4.75 -7.05 24.37
CA GLU A 206 -5.12 -6.52 25.69
C GLU A 206 -4.66 -5.08 25.88
N GLU A 207 -3.50 -4.71 25.30
CA GLU A 207 -2.96 -3.36 25.32
C GLU A 207 -2.46 -2.96 23.92
N PRO A 208 -2.60 -1.68 23.52
CA PRO A 208 -2.15 -1.24 22.21
C PRO A 208 -0.64 -1.04 22.19
N VAL A 209 0.03 -1.58 21.15
CA VAL A 209 1.46 -1.39 20.89
C VAL A 209 1.70 -0.15 20.02
N ALA A 210 2.72 0.63 20.35
CA ALA A 210 3.13 1.78 19.54
C ALA A 210 3.84 1.27 18.27
N SER A 211 3.22 1.48 17.11
CA SER A 211 3.77 1.09 15.81
C SER A 211 3.19 1.98 14.71
N PRO A 212 3.99 2.45 13.74
CA PRO A 212 3.47 3.23 12.61
C PRO A 212 2.64 2.37 11.65
N TRP A 213 2.71 1.05 11.81
CA TRP A 213 1.98 0.08 11.00
C TRP A 213 0.55 -0.15 11.48
N LEU A 214 0.15 0.41 12.64
CA LEU A 214 -1.13 0.12 13.29
C LEU A 214 -1.93 1.39 13.59
N THR A 215 -3.21 1.35 13.28
CA THR A 215 -4.19 2.30 13.79
C THR A 215 -5.04 1.61 14.83
N TRP A 216 -5.03 2.08 16.08
CA TRP A 216 -5.70 1.45 17.19
C TRP A 216 -7.07 2.03 17.49
N PHE A 217 -7.96 1.17 17.95
CA PHE A 217 -9.32 1.46 18.35
C PHE A 217 -9.62 0.75 19.68
N ALA A 218 -10.05 1.50 20.71
CA ALA A 218 -10.55 0.96 21.96
C ALA A 218 -12.02 0.53 21.77
N VAL A 219 -12.33 -0.73 22.01
CA VAL A 219 -13.68 -1.29 21.87
C VAL A 219 -14.51 -0.87 23.06
N LYS A 220 -15.57 -0.10 22.83
CA LYS A 220 -16.54 0.33 23.86
C LYS A 220 -17.69 -0.65 24.01
N GLU A 221 -18.17 -1.16 22.88
CA GLU A 221 -19.34 -2.03 22.85
C GLU A 221 -19.26 -3.01 21.69
N VAL A 222 -19.69 -4.23 21.90
CA VAL A 222 -19.75 -5.28 20.88
C VAL A 222 -21.22 -5.59 20.57
N LEU A 223 -21.70 -5.07 19.45
CA LEU A 223 -23.08 -5.22 19.02
C LEU A 223 -23.26 -6.38 18.02
N PRO A 224 -24.46 -6.96 17.94
CA PRO A 224 -24.81 -7.79 16.79
C PRO A 224 -24.60 -7.04 15.48
N PHE A 225 -24.23 -7.77 14.41
CA PHE A 225 -24.11 -7.21 13.07
C PHE A 225 -25.52 -6.94 12.49
N ASP A 226 -26.18 -5.92 13.05
CA ASP A 226 -27.52 -5.48 12.67
C ASP A 226 -27.62 -3.95 12.74
N VAL A 227 -28.08 -3.37 11.64
CA VAL A 227 -28.23 -1.91 11.52
C VAL A 227 -29.27 -1.34 12.50
N ARG A 228 -30.27 -2.13 12.92
CA ARG A 228 -31.29 -1.68 13.90
C ARG A 228 -30.67 -1.58 15.30
N ALA A 229 -29.91 -2.60 15.72
CA ALA A 229 -29.17 -2.60 16.98
C ALA A 229 -28.20 -1.41 17.04
N LEU A 230 -27.42 -1.21 15.97
CA LEU A 230 -26.50 -0.08 15.88
C LEU A 230 -27.23 1.26 15.90
N ARG A 231 -28.38 1.39 15.21
CA ARG A 231 -29.19 2.60 15.23
C ARG A 231 -29.72 2.93 16.63
N SER A 232 -30.22 1.93 17.37
CA SER A 232 -30.66 2.12 18.74
C SER A 232 -29.53 2.63 19.63
N TRP A 233 -28.35 2.03 19.48
CA TRP A 233 -27.15 2.41 20.23
C TRP A 233 -26.71 3.86 19.94
N VAL A 234 -26.59 4.26 18.67
CA VAL A 234 -26.14 5.62 18.30
C VAL A 234 -27.12 6.70 18.75
N HIS A 235 -28.42 6.41 18.74
CA HIS A 235 -29.43 7.36 19.25
C HIS A 235 -29.35 7.50 20.78
N HIS A 236 -29.20 6.40 21.50
CA HIS A 236 -29.05 6.40 22.97
C HIS A 236 -27.82 7.19 23.40
N HIS A 237 -26.73 7.12 22.61
CA HIS A 237 -25.46 7.78 22.93
C HIS A 237 -25.28 9.14 22.22
N HIS A 238 -26.32 9.70 21.64
CA HIS A 238 -26.31 11.02 20.96
C HIS A 238 -25.17 11.15 19.93
N VAL A 239 -25.00 10.13 19.09
CA VAL A 239 -23.94 10.10 18.06
C VAL A 239 -24.42 10.81 16.80
N GLY A 240 -23.68 11.86 16.41
CA GLY A 240 -23.93 12.63 15.16
C GLY A 240 -22.97 12.29 14.03
N THR A 241 -21.85 11.65 14.33
CA THR A 241 -20.86 11.26 13.32
C THR A 241 -20.42 9.83 13.51
N VAL A 242 -20.53 9.01 12.45
CA VAL A 242 -20.07 7.61 12.46
C VAL A 242 -19.13 7.37 11.29
N GLU A 243 -17.91 6.95 11.58
CA GLU A 243 -17.02 6.32 10.60
C GLU A 243 -17.33 4.83 10.56
N ILE A 244 -17.69 4.26 9.42
CA ILE A 244 -17.93 2.82 9.28
C ILE A 244 -16.77 2.19 8.51
N LYS A 245 -16.03 1.34 9.20
CA LYS A 245 -14.98 0.47 8.64
C LYS A 245 -15.53 -0.94 8.46
N LYS A 246 -15.14 -1.61 7.38
CA LYS A 246 -15.59 -2.97 7.11
C LYS A 246 -14.46 -3.84 6.57
N ARG A 247 -14.46 -5.10 6.96
CA ARG A 247 -13.57 -6.12 6.40
C ARG A 247 -14.21 -7.51 6.57
N GLY A 248 -14.24 -8.30 5.49
CA GLY A 248 -14.84 -9.63 5.50
C GLY A 248 -16.39 -9.65 5.63
N VAL A 249 -17.04 -8.51 5.35
CA VAL A 249 -18.52 -8.40 5.38
C VAL A 249 -19.01 -7.61 4.16
N ASP A 250 -20.18 -8.00 3.67
CA ASP A 250 -20.86 -7.27 2.62
C ASP A 250 -21.83 -6.25 3.23
N VAL A 251 -21.36 -5.02 3.36
CA VAL A 251 -22.14 -3.88 3.83
C VAL A 251 -21.74 -2.63 3.05
N ASP A 252 -22.71 -1.84 2.65
CA ASP A 252 -22.47 -0.50 2.12
C ASP A 252 -22.48 0.54 3.25
N PRO A 253 -21.32 1.14 3.59
CA PRO A 253 -21.22 2.13 4.66
C PRO A 253 -22.09 3.36 4.44
N VAL A 254 -22.29 3.79 3.18
CA VAL A 254 -23.13 4.95 2.85
C VAL A 254 -24.59 4.65 3.17
N THR A 255 -25.09 3.49 2.74
CA THR A 255 -26.46 3.04 3.03
C THR A 255 -26.68 2.86 4.53
N TRP A 256 -25.73 2.25 5.26
CA TRP A 256 -25.87 2.10 6.71
C TRP A 256 -25.89 3.46 7.40
N ARG A 257 -24.96 4.37 7.09
CA ARG A 257 -24.90 5.71 7.68
C ARG A 257 -26.22 6.45 7.49
N ARG A 258 -26.85 6.36 6.32
CA ARG A 258 -28.18 6.96 6.06
C ARG A 258 -29.29 6.34 6.91
N LYS A 259 -29.27 5.00 7.12
CA LYS A 259 -30.24 4.28 7.94
C LYS A 259 -30.12 4.59 9.44
N LEU A 260 -28.93 4.95 9.91
CA LEU A 260 -28.68 5.27 11.32
C LEU A 260 -29.39 6.56 11.76
N LYS A 261 -29.70 7.50 10.84
CA LYS A 261 -30.37 8.79 11.14
C LYS A 261 -29.64 9.52 12.29
N LEU A 262 -28.36 9.75 12.08
CA LEU A 262 -27.45 10.34 13.07
C LEU A 262 -27.90 11.72 13.52
N SER A 263 -27.85 11.99 14.83
CA SER A 263 -28.07 13.31 15.41
C SER A 263 -27.43 13.41 16.79
N GLY A 264 -26.64 14.44 17.03
CA GLY A 264 -25.94 14.66 18.30
C GLY A 264 -24.50 15.11 18.10
N PRO A 265 -23.79 15.42 19.19
CA PRO A 265 -22.44 15.95 19.13
C PRO A 265 -21.36 14.86 19.09
N ASN A 266 -21.68 13.63 19.47
CA ASN A 266 -20.68 12.58 19.66
C ASN A 266 -20.23 11.94 18.34
N ARG A 267 -18.97 11.47 18.31
CA ARG A 267 -18.37 10.78 17.17
C ARG A 267 -17.88 9.40 17.61
N VAL A 268 -18.07 8.38 16.77
CA VAL A 268 -17.55 7.04 16.99
C VAL A 268 -17.10 6.40 15.70
N THR A 269 -16.21 5.42 15.79
CA THR A 269 -15.87 4.49 14.70
C THR A 269 -16.59 3.17 14.93
N VAL A 270 -17.20 2.62 13.89
CA VAL A 270 -17.84 1.30 13.92
C VAL A 270 -17.08 0.37 12.99
N ILE A 271 -16.53 -0.71 13.53
CA ILE A 271 -15.81 -1.72 12.76
C ILE A 271 -16.75 -2.93 12.58
N CYS A 272 -17.17 -3.17 11.34
CA CYS A 272 -17.99 -4.31 10.97
C CYS A 272 -17.10 -5.44 10.44
N THR A 273 -17.01 -6.55 11.19
CA THR A 273 -16.07 -7.63 10.87
C THR A 273 -16.52 -8.97 11.46
N PRO A 274 -16.17 -10.11 10.85
CA PRO A 274 -16.19 -11.40 11.54
C PRO A 274 -15.25 -11.37 12.74
N THR A 275 -15.65 -12.03 13.82
CA THR A 275 -14.82 -12.36 14.97
C THR A 275 -14.84 -13.87 15.17
N THR A 276 -14.07 -14.43 16.12
CA THR A 276 -14.15 -15.84 16.47
C THR A 276 -15.60 -16.19 16.87
N GLY A 277 -16.37 -16.77 15.94
CA GLY A 277 -17.73 -17.21 16.14
C GLY A 277 -18.80 -16.48 15.35
N ARG A 278 -18.87 -15.17 15.30
CA ARG A 278 -19.94 -14.42 14.58
C ARG A 278 -19.48 -13.07 14.08
N THR A 279 -20.13 -12.59 13.04
CA THR A 279 -19.98 -11.20 12.58
C THR A 279 -20.53 -10.22 13.62
N LYS A 280 -19.77 -9.16 13.89
CA LYS A 280 -20.06 -8.13 14.89
C LYS A 280 -19.94 -6.72 14.31
N ALA A 281 -20.57 -5.77 14.98
CA ALA A 281 -20.33 -4.35 14.84
C ALA A 281 -19.67 -3.85 16.14
N LEU A 282 -18.39 -3.55 16.07
CA LEU A 282 -17.61 -3.07 17.21
C LEU A 282 -17.71 -1.56 17.24
N VAL A 283 -18.26 -0.99 18.29
CA VAL A 283 -18.27 0.46 18.52
C VAL A 283 -17.00 0.84 19.24
N CYS A 284 -16.23 1.75 18.64
CA CYS A 284 -14.87 2.04 19.07
C CYS A 284 -14.57 3.53 19.13
N ASP A 285 -13.63 3.90 19.99
CA ASP A 285 -12.91 5.17 19.94
C ASP A 285 -11.53 4.96 19.35
N ARG A 286 -11.10 5.88 18.50
CA ARG A 286 -9.74 5.87 17.96
C ARG A 286 -8.72 6.22 19.05
N VAL A 287 -7.72 5.37 19.22
CA VAL A 287 -6.61 5.58 20.15
C VAL A 287 -5.43 6.20 19.41
N ARG A 288 -4.84 7.25 19.97
CA ARG A 288 -3.61 7.87 19.44
C ARG A 288 -2.44 7.46 20.31
N LEU A 289 -1.49 6.78 19.72
CA LEU A 289 -0.21 6.47 20.35
C LEU A 289 0.90 7.31 19.71
N PRO A 290 1.91 7.74 20.46
CA PRO A 290 3.07 8.40 19.86
C PRO A 290 3.78 7.41 18.94
N CYS A 291 4.02 7.84 17.69
CA CYS A 291 4.74 7.07 16.68
C CYS A 291 5.88 7.93 16.15
N GLY A 292 7.12 7.44 16.28
CA GLY A 292 8.33 8.16 15.88
C GLY A 292 8.39 8.52 14.39
N LEU A 293 7.88 7.66 13.50
CA LEU A 293 8.01 7.84 12.06
C LEU A 293 7.21 9.03 11.50
N PHE A 294 6.07 9.36 12.09
CA PHE A 294 5.20 10.45 11.64
C PHE A 294 5.13 11.65 12.61
N GLY A 295 5.92 11.63 13.69
CA GLY A 295 5.86 12.63 14.76
C GLY A 295 4.58 12.50 15.59
N ALA A 296 4.38 13.37 16.57
CA ALA A 296 3.09 13.52 17.24
C ALA A 296 2.10 14.06 16.20
N SER A 297 1.09 13.26 15.87
CA SER A 297 0.07 13.50 14.84
C SER A 297 -0.40 14.95 14.85
N SER A 298 0.06 15.75 13.90
CA SER A 298 -0.59 17.00 13.55
C SER A 298 -1.95 16.69 12.94
N ASP A 299 -2.97 17.30 13.46
CA ASP A 299 -4.35 17.22 12.99
C ASP A 299 -4.43 17.34 11.47
N VAL A 300 -4.90 16.29 10.80
CA VAL A 300 -5.54 16.45 9.50
C VAL A 300 -7.02 16.50 9.77
N MET A 301 -7.48 17.74 10.03
CA MET A 301 -8.86 18.13 9.83
C MET A 301 -9.11 18.27 8.33
N SER A 302 -9.98 17.50 7.79
CA SER A 302 -10.94 17.88 6.74
C SER A 302 -11.92 16.74 6.52
#